data_d3439d52bc909b2596eef01d3e2e46a0
#
_entry.id   d3439d52bc909b2596eef01d3e2e46a0
#
_cell.length_a   1.000
_cell.length_b   1.000
_cell.length_c   1.000
_cell.angle_alpha   90.00
_cell.angle_beta   90.00
_cell.angle_gamma   90.00
#
_symmetry.space_group_name_H-M   'P 1'
#
loop_
_entity.id
_entity.type
_entity.pdbx_description
1 polymer ?
#
loop_
_entity_poly.entity_id
_entity_poly.type
_entity_poly.pdbx_seq_one_letter_code
_entity_poly.pdbx_strand_id
1 'polypeptide(L)'
;INSQPFMRWRERFLYVQEGITRASAATGEVKGSYMNMTAGTMDEAIARGEYAKELGTVIVMIDLVMGYTAIQSAAYWARKNDMILHLHRAGNSTYARQKNHGINFRVICKWMRMAGVDHIHAGTVVGKLEGDPLMVKGFYNTLLDVKTDINLPQGLFFAQDWASLRKCLPVASGGIHCGQI
;
A
#
# COMPACT_ATOMS: atom_id res chain seq x y z
N ILE A 1 -5.92 -8.53 11.69
CA ILE A 1 -6.09 -7.36 12.56
C ILE A 1 -7.51 -6.82 12.48
N ASN A 2 -8.16 -6.83 11.32
CA ASN A 2 -9.50 -6.28 11.14
C ASN A 2 -10.65 -7.08 11.78
N SER A 3 -10.40 -8.26 12.25
CA SER A 3 -11.42 -9.18 12.77
C SER A 3 -11.06 -9.73 14.16
N GLN A 4 -10.41 -8.95 14.97
CA GLN A 4 -10.12 -9.32 16.35
C GLN A 4 -11.42 -9.43 17.15
N PRO A 5 -11.68 -10.54 17.88
CA PRO A 5 -12.92 -10.73 18.60
C PRO A 5 -13.12 -9.76 19.75
N PHE A 6 -12.05 -9.19 20.29
CA PHE A 6 -12.04 -8.22 21.39
C PHE A 6 -12.06 -6.76 20.93
N MET A 7 -11.97 -6.51 19.64
CA MET A 7 -12.01 -5.15 19.08
C MET A 7 -12.64 -5.17 17.69
N ARG A 8 -13.87 -4.74 17.60
CA ARG A 8 -14.60 -4.64 16.34
C ARG A 8 -13.98 -3.55 15.47
N TRP A 9 -14.01 -3.72 14.15
CA TRP A 9 -13.39 -2.80 13.22
C TRP A 9 -13.94 -1.36 13.33
N ARG A 10 -15.24 -1.18 13.60
CA ARG A 10 -15.84 0.16 13.80
C ARG A 10 -15.26 0.86 15.02
N GLU A 11 -15.18 0.17 16.14
CA GLU A 11 -14.59 0.69 17.38
C GLU A 11 -13.14 1.07 17.19
N ARG A 12 -12.36 0.21 16.51
CA ARG A 12 -10.97 0.49 16.18
C ARG A 12 -10.82 1.77 15.33
N PHE A 13 -11.68 1.97 14.33
CA PHE A 13 -11.66 3.18 13.50
C PHE A 13 -11.92 4.42 14.35
N LEU A 14 -12.92 4.37 15.24
CA LEU A 14 -13.22 5.46 16.16
C LEU A 14 -12.06 5.78 17.09
N TYR A 15 -11.48 4.79 17.74
CA TYR A 15 -10.34 5.00 18.64
C TYR A 15 -9.10 5.53 17.93
N VAL A 16 -8.81 5.05 16.74
CA VAL A 16 -7.70 5.56 15.94
C VAL A 16 -7.96 7.01 15.56
N GLN A 17 -9.14 7.34 15.09
CA GLN A 17 -9.49 8.72 14.71
C GLN A 17 -9.45 9.65 15.92
N GLU A 18 -9.95 9.23 17.07
CA GLU A 18 -9.84 10.00 18.30
C GLU A 18 -8.38 10.25 18.69
N GLY A 19 -7.52 9.22 18.62
CA GLY A 19 -6.09 9.35 18.87
C GLY A 19 -5.42 10.36 17.94
N ILE A 20 -5.73 10.31 16.64
CA ILE A 20 -5.23 11.26 15.64
C ILE A 20 -5.69 12.68 15.94
N THR A 21 -6.97 12.86 16.26
CA THR A 21 -7.53 14.18 16.59
C THR A 21 -6.87 14.77 17.84
N ARG A 22 -6.69 13.98 18.89
CA ARG A 22 -5.98 14.42 20.12
C ARG A 22 -4.52 14.78 19.83
N ALA A 23 -3.81 13.98 19.06
CA ALA A 23 -2.42 14.25 18.70
C ALA A 23 -2.29 15.52 17.87
N SER A 24 -3.16 15.74 16.90
CA SER A 24 -3.20 16.95 16.08
C SER A 24 -3.48 18.20 16.93
N ALA A 25 -4.46 18.11 17.84
CA ALA A 25 -4.79 19.22 18.75
C ALA A 25 -3.63 19.55 19.70
N ALA A 26 -2.92 18.54 20.21
CA ALA A 26 -1.80 18.73 21.13
C ALA A 26 -0.56 19.32 20.48
N THR A 27 -0.32 19.04 19.20
CA THR A 27 0.90 19.47 18.49
C THR A 27 0.68 20.65 17.55
N GLY A 28 -0.57 20.96 17.18
CA GLY A 28 -0.90 21.91 16.13
C GLY A 28 -0.57 21.44 14.72
N GLU A 29 -0.17 20.18 14.56
CA GLU A 29 0.21 19.57 13.27
C GLU A 29 -0.87 18.64 12.74
N VAL A 30 -1.07 18.63 11.45
CA VAL A 30 -1.93 17.61 10.80
C VAL A 30 -1.23 16.27 10.86
N LYS A 31 -1.86 15.29 11.52
CA LYS A 31 -1.34 13.93 11.60
C LYS A 31 -1.99 13.05 10.52
N GLY A 32 -1.15 12.47 9.65
CA GLY A 32 -1.60 11.51 8.65
C GLY A 32 -1.99 10.16 9.28
N SER A 33 -3.03 9.56 8.75
CA SER A 33 -3.46 8.21 9.14
C SER A 33 -4.09 7.50 7.96
N TYR A 34 -4.18 6.18 8.05
CA TYR A 34 -4.96 5.36 7.12
C TYR A 34 -5.77 4.31 7.87
N MET A 35 -6.96 4.01 7.35
CA MET A 35 -7.85 3.00 7.90
C MET A 35 -7.85 1.76 7.02
N ASN A 36 -7.56 0.60 7.60
CA ASN A 36 -7.54 -0.66 6.84
C ASN A 36 -8.95 -1.18 6.62
N MET A 37 -9.43 -1.08 5.39
CA MET A 37 -10.76 -1.52 4.96
C MET A 37 -10.80 -2.98 4.50
N THR A 38 -9.70 -3.73 4.56
CA THR A 38 -9.64 -5.15 4.17
C THR A 38 -10.74 -5.95 4.87
N ALA A 39 -11.49 -6.72 4.09
CA ALA A 39 -12.61 -7.51 4.56
C ALA A 39 -12.74 -8.83 3.80
N GLY A 40 -13.64 -9.70 4.20
CA GLY A 40 -13.90 -10.98 3.55
C GLY A 40 -14.66 -10.87 2.24
N THR A 41 -15.40 -9.79 2.03
CA THR A 41 -16.12 -9.47 0.80
C THR A 41 -15.82 -8.05 0.36
N MET A 42 -16.02 -7.77 -0.93
CA MET A 42 -15.82 -6.42 -1.46
C MET A 42 -16.88 -5.45 -0.93
N ASP A 43 -18.11 -5.90 -0.75
CA ASP A 43 -19.20 -5.08 -0.21
C ASP A 43 -18.88 -4.60 1.21
N GLU A 44 -18.39 -5.49 2.07
CA GLU A 44 -17.96 -5.12 3.42
C GLU A 44 -16.72 -4.22 3.39
N ALA A 45 -15.78 -4.44 2.48
CA ALA A 45 -14.63 -3.56 2.32
C ALA A 45 -15.07 -2.14 1.94
N ILE A 46 -15.98 -2.00 0.99
CA ILE A 46 -16.53 -0.68 0.61
C ILE A 46 -17.27 -0.04 1.80
N ALA A 47 -18.10 -0.79 2.52
CA ALA A 47 -18.79 -0.26 3.71
C ALA A 47 -17.81 0.28 4.77
N ARG A 48 -16.65 -0.37 4.95
CA ARG A 48 -15.57 0.11 5.82
C ARG A 48 -14.92 1.37 5.26
N GLY A 49 -14.73 1.45 3.94
CA GLY A 49 -14.21 2.63 3.25
C GLY A 49 -15.12 3.84 3.40
N GLU A 50 -16.44 3.66 3.21
CA GLU A 50 -17.45 4.71 3.42
C GLU A 50 -17.43 5.21 4.86
N TYR A 51 -17.38 4.31 5.83
CA TYR A 51 -17.31 4.70 7.23
C TYR A 51 -15.99 5.44 7.57
N ALA A 52 -14.87 5.03 6.99
CA ALA A 52 -13.60 5.77 7.15
C ALA A 52 -13.71 7.20 6.59
N LYS A 53 -14.35 7.35 5.45
CA LYS A 53 -14.63 8.65 4.84
C LYS A 53 -15.53 9.52 5.72
N GLU A 54 -16.60 8.95 6.30
CA GLU A 54 -17.48 9.64 7.26
C GLU A 54 -16.71 10.16 8.48
N LEU A 55 -15.70 9.43 8.94
CA LEU A 55 -14.81 9.84 10.03
C LEU A 55 -13.78 10.91 9.63
N GLY A 56 -13.71 11.31 8.36
CA GLY A 56 -12.78 12.30 7.87
C GLY A 56 -11.39 11.76 7.50
N THR A 57 -11.21 10.44 7.44
CA THR A 57 -9.97 9.83 6.93
C THR A 57 -9.90 10.01 5.42
N VAL A 58 -8.74 10.43 4.93
CA VAL A 58 -8.50 10.64 3.49
C VAL A 58 -7.76 9.48 2.83
N ILE A 59 -7.16 8.58 3.61
CA ILE A 59 -6.39 7.43 3.14
C ILE A 59 -7.02 6.15 3.67
N VAL A 60 -7.40 5.26 2.77
CA VAL A 60 -7.82 3.90 3.12
C VAL A 60 -6.76 2.90 2.69
N MET A 61 -6.63 1.82 3.42
CA MET A 61 -5.69 0.75 3.12
C MET A 61 -6.42 -0.54 2.78
N ILE A 62 -5.88 -1.28 1.84
CA ILE A 62 -6.32 -2.63 1.48
C ILE A 62 -5.10 -3.56 1.42
N ASP A 63 -5.26 -4.77 1.87
CA ASP A 63 -4.18 -5.75 1.83
C ASP A 63 -4.14 -6.49 0.48
N LEU A 64 -2.95 -6.82 -0.01
CA LEU A 64 -2.72 -7.54 -1.25
C LEU A 64 -3.47 -8.88 -1.31
N VAL A 65 -3.70 -9.52 -0.16
CA VAL A 65 -4.43 -10.79 -0.05
C VAL A 65 -5.89 -10.73 -0.49
N MET A 66 -6.47 -9.54 -0.62
CA MET A 66 -7.82 -9.38 -1.19
C MET A 66 -7.92 -9.82 -2.66
N GLY A 67 -6.79 -9.88 -3.33
CA GLY A 67 -6.71 -10.26 -4.75
C GLY A 67 -6.81 -9.08 -5.72
N TYR A 68 -6.36 -9.29 -6.93
CA TYR A 68 -6.15 -8.21 -7.91
C TYR A 68 -7.44 -7.54 -8.36
N THR A 69 -8.51 -8.30 -8.57
CA THR A 69 -9.82 -7.75 -8.95
C THR A 69 -10.40 -6.85 -7.86
N ALA A 70 -10.30 -7.28 -6.59
CA ALA A 70 -10.76 -6.49 -5.45
C ALA A 70 -9.95 -5.19 -5.30
N ILE A 71 -8.63 -5.25 -5.50
CA ILE A 71 -7.75 -4.08 -5.45
C ILE A 71 -8.12 -3.09 -6.55
N GLN A 72 -8.36 -3.55 -7.77
CA GLN A 72 -8.78 -2.67 -8.87
C GLN A 72 -10.15 -2.04 -8.60
N SER A 73 -11.09 -2.79 -8.04
CA SER A 73 -12.40 -2.26 -7.62
C SER A 73 -12.25 -1.20 -6.52
N ALA A 74 -11.36 -1.44 -5.54
CA ALA A 74 -11.07 -0.48 -4.49
C ALA A 74 -10.40 0.79 -5.05
N ALA A 75 -9.47 0.68 -6.00
CA ALA A 75 -8.84 1.82 -6.66
C ALA A 75 -9.86 2.66 -7.45
N TYR A 76 -10.80 2.01 -8.10
CA TYR A 76 -11.90 2.69 -8.80
C TYR A 76 -12.83 3.42 -7.84
N TRP A 77 -13.21 2.76 -6.73
CA TRP A 77 -14.02 3.37 -5.68
C TRP A 77 -13.29 4.56 -5.04
N ALA A 78 -12.02 4.41 -4.67
CA ALA A 78 -11.23 5.46 -4.05
C ALA A 78 -11.18 6.73 -4.91
N ARG A 79 -10.93 6.58 -6.22
CA ARG A 79 -10.95 7.72 -7.16
C ARG A 79 -12.31 8.43 -7.22
N LYS A 80 -13.41 7.68 -7.18
CA LYS A 80 -14.77 8.28 -7.19
C LYS A 80 -15.10 9.02 -5.91
N ASN A 81 -14.42 8.72 -4.84
CA ASN A 81 -14.67 9.25 -3.51
C ASN A 81 -13.60 10.23 -3.03
N ASP A 82 -12.68 10.65 -3.92
CA ASP A 82 -11.54 11.51 -3.59
C ASP A 82 -10.69 10.98 -2.42
N MET A 83 -10.54 9.64 -2.37
CA MET A 83 -9.75 8.94 -1.38
C MET A 83 -8.42 8.46 -1.97
N ILE A 84 -7.39 8.41 -1.14
CA ILE A 84 -6.10 7.83 -1.46
C ILE A 84 -6.14 6.33 -1.11
N LEU A 85 -5.75 5.48 -2.05
CA LEU A 85 -5.63 4.04 -1.80
C LEU A 85 -4.19 3.65 -1.49
N HIS A 86 -3.98 3.21 -0.26
CA HIS A 86 -2.72 2.67 0.24
C HIS A 86 -2.75 1.15 0.24
N LEU A 87 -1.80 0.51 -0.43
CA LEU A 87 -1.73 -0.94 -0.55
C LEU A 87 -0.69 -1.52 0.40
N HIS A 88 -1.14 -2.37 1.32
CA HIS A 88 -0.28 -3.18 2.15
C HIS A 88 0.01 -4.52 1.47
N ARG A 89 1.27 -4.97 1.48
CA ARG A 89 1.66 -6.20 0.79
C ARG A 89 1.64 -7.46 1.67
N ALA A 90 0.78 -7.52 2.68
CA ALA A 90 0.60 -8.71 3.50
C ALA A 90 0.36 -9.94 2.62
N GLY A 91 1.02 -11.05 2.94
CA GLY A 91 0.94 -12.28 2.16
C GLY A 91 1.86 -12.36 0.94
N ASN A 92 2.50 -11.27 0.52
CA ASN A 92 3.39 -11.28 -0.65
C ASN A 92 4.57 -12.27 -0.50
N SER A 93 5.08 -12.48 0.71
CA SER A 93 6.17 -13.42 0.97
C SER A 93 5.81 -14.88 0.60
N THR A 94 4.54 -15.23 0.59
CA THR A 94 4.05 -16.54 0.11
C THR A 94 4.45 -16.78 -1.35
N TYR A 95 4.52 -15.73 -2.14
CA TYR A 95 4.90 -15.81 -3.56
C TYR A 95 6.37 -15.45 -3.80
N ALA A 96 6.87 -14.42 -3.13
CA ALA A 96 8.19 -13.88 -3.38
C ALA A 96 9.35 -14.75 -2.87
N ARG A 97 9.12 -15.62 -1.89
CA ARG A 97 10.14 -16.52 -1.31
C ARG A 97 10.21 -17.89 -1.97
N GLN A 98 9.36 -18.20 -2.90
CA GLN A 98 9.39 -19.47 -3.61
C GLN A 98 10.54 -19.52 -4.60
N LYS A 99 11.32 -20.61 -4.55
CA LYS A 99 12.47 -20.78 -5.46
C LYS A 99 12.06 -21.17 -6.88
N ASN A 100 11.01 -22.00 -7.01
CA ASN A 100 10.62 -22.62 -8.28
C ASN A 100 9.29 -22.06 -8.82
N HIS A 101 8.48 -21.49 -7.96
CA HIS A 101 7.17 -20.94 -8.30
C HIS A 101 7.03 -19.59 -7.61
N GLY A 102 6.09 -18.79 -8.05
CA GLY A 102 5.77 -17.55 -7.40
C GLY A 102 5.77 -16.36 -8.35
N ILE A 103 5.70 -15.18 -7.78
CA ILE A 103 5.62 -13.91 -8.52
C ILE A 103 6.67 -12.96 -7.94
N ASN A 104 7.55 -12.46 -8.80
CA ASN A 104 8.46 -11.40 -8.39
C ASN A 104 7.67 -10.13 -8.08
N PHE A 105 8.00 -9.48 -6.97
CA PHE A 105 7.27 -8.29 -6.52
C PHE A 105 7.27 -7.14 -7.52
N ARG A 106 8.25 -7.06 -8.41
CA ARG A 106 8.26 -6.09 -9.51
C ARG A 106 7.03 -6.22 -10.42
N VAL A 107 6.57 -7.46 -10.69
CA VAL A 107 5.35 -7.69 -11.50
C VAL A 107 4.14 -7.11 -10.77
N ILE A 108 4.08 -7.32 -9.46
CA ILE A 108 3.03 -6.74 -8.61
C ILE A 108 3.09 -5.21 -8.64
N CYS A 109 4.26 -4.61 -8.53
CA CYS A 109 4.44 -3.16 -8.66
C CYS A 109 3.86 -2.62 -9.98
N LYS A 110 4.14 -3.29 -11.10
CA LYS A 110 3.56 -2.92 -12.40
C LYS A 110 2.05 -3.00 -12.42
N TRP A 111 1.50 -4.12 -11.95
CA TRP A 111 0.05 -4.32 -11.92
C TRP A 111 -0.67 -3.31 -11.04
N MET A 112 -0.11 -3.00 -9.87
CA MET A 112 -0.72 -2.06 -8.94
C MET A 112 -0.66 -0.62 -9.46
N ARG A 113 0.44 -0.24 -10.12
CA ARG A 113 0.52 1.05 -10.81
C ARG A 113 -0.54 1.16 -11.92
N MET A 114 -0.72 0.09 -12.72
CA MET A 114 -1.75 0.05 -13.77
C MET A 114 -3.18 0.05 -13.19
N ALA A 115 -3.40 -0.58 -12.04
CA ALA A 115 -4.69 -0.57 -11.35
C ALA A 115 -5.06 0.81 -10.80
N GLY A 116 -4.07 1.71 -10.65
CA GLY A 116 -4.29 3.07 -10.13
C GLY A 116 -4.23 3.15 -8.61
N VAL A 117 -3.47 2.28 -7.97
CA VAL A 117 -3.13 2.37 -6.54
C VAL A 117 -2.21 3.57 -6.33
N ASP A 118 -2.43 4.34 -5.27
CA ASP A 118 -1.67 5.56 -5.00
C ASP A 118 -0.37 5.27 -4.22
N HIS A 119 -0.44 4.38 -3.21
CA HIS A 119 0.70 3.99 -2.40
C HIS A 119 0.84 2.47 -2.33
N ILE A 120 2.08 1.97 -2.33
CA ILE A 120 2.35 0.54 -2.12
C ILE A 120 3.58 0.34 -1.22
N HIS A 121 3.47 -0.57 -0.24
CA HIS A 121 4.62 -1.01 0.54
C HIS A 121 5.64 -1.71 -0.37
N ALA A 122 6.79 -1.10 -0.57
CA ALA A 122 7.83 -1.60 -1.48
C ALA A 122 9.10 -2.11 -0.77
N GLY A 123 9.09 -2.07 0.56
CA GLY A 123 10.27 -2.43 1.36
C GLY A 123 11.27 -1.28 1.50
N THR A 124 12.41 -1.58 2.08
CA THR A 124 13.48 -0.62 2.32
C THR A 124 14.83 -1.32 2.37
N VAL A 125 15.88 -0.58 2.11
CA VAL A 125 17.27 -1.07 2.23
C VAL A 125 17.79 -1.03 3.67
N VAL A 126 17.08 -0.39 4.60
CA VAL A 126 17.52 -0.17 5.98
C VAL A 126 16.67 -0.89 7.03
N GLY A 127 15.52 -1.44 6.65
CA GLY A 127 14.63 -2.14 7.57
C GLY A 127 15.05 -3.59 7.83
N LYS A 128 14.26 -4.26 8.68
CA LYS A 128 14.49 -5.67 9.08
C LYS A 128 14.16 -6.71 8.01
N LEU A 129 13.52 -6.32 6.92
CA LEU A 129 13.13 -7.27 5.88
C LEU A 129 14.30 -7.62 4.98
N GLU A 130 14.49 -8.91 4.74
CA GLU A 130 15.43 -9.41 3.74
C GLU A 130 15.11 -8.82 2.36
N GLY A 131 16.13 -8.37 1.66
CA GLY A 131 16.01 -7.91 0.29
C GLY A 131 17.34 -7.42 -0.28
N ASP A 132 17.44 -7.49 -1.58
CA ASP A 132 18.55 -6.88 -2.31
C ASP A 132 18.26 -5.38 -2.50
N PRO A 133 19.16 -4.48 -2.03
CA PRO A 133 19.01 -3.03 -2.18
C PRO A 133 18.80 -2.58 -3.62
N LEU A 134 19.47 -3.20 -4.58
CA LEU A 134 19.33 -2.86 -5.99
C LEU A 134 17.95 -3.26 -6.54
N MET A 135 17.44 -4.42 -6.11
CA MET A 135 16.08 -4.83 -6.45
C MET A 135 15.02 -3.87 -5.89
N VAL A 136 15.19 -3.43 -4.64
CA VAL A 136 14.28 -2.42 -4.04
C VAL A 136 14.32 -1.12 -4.83
N LYS A 137 15.50 -0.67 -5.25
CA LYS A 137 15.64 0.49 -6.14
C LYS A 137 14.90 0.27 -7.46
N GLY A 138 15.00 -0.92 -8.04
CA GLY A 138 14.24 -1.30 -9.25
C GLY A 138 12.72 -1.23 -9.05
N PHE A 139 12.21 -1.61 -7.87
CA PHE A 139 10.78 -1.42 -7.54
C PHE A 139 10.41 0.06 -7.52
N TYR A 140 11.25 0.90 -6.90
CA TYR A 140 11.02 2.35 -6.84
C TYR A 140 11.00 2.97 -8.23
N ASN A 141 11.99 2.64 -9.08
CA ASN A 141 12.02 3.13 -10.45
C ASN A 141 10.77 2.70 -11.23
N THR A 142 10.34 1.44 -11.09
CA THR A 142 9.11 0.93 -11.72
C THR A 142 7.86 1.73 -11.29
N LEU A 143 7.81 2.17 -10.04
CA LEU A 143 6.66 2.88 -9.48
C LEU A 143 6.67 4.39 -9.77
N LEU A 144 7.85 5.00 -9.88
CA LEU A 144 8.00 6.46 -9.93
C LEU A 144 8.40 7.01 -11.30
N ASP A 145 9.20 6.29 -12.09
CA ASP A 145 9.75 6.82 -13.32
C ASP A 145 8.68 6.87 -14.42
N VAL A 146 8.77 7.86 -15.30
CA VAL A 146 7.96 7.93 -16.52
C VAL A 146 8.40 6.87 -17.51
N LYS A 147 9.71 6.63 -17.57
CA LYS A 147 10.35 5.61 -18.38
C LYS A 147 11.41 4.90 -17.57
N THR A 148 11.44 3.58 -17.63
CA THR A 148 12.51 2.76 -17.07
C THR A 148 13.28 2.10 -18.19
N ASP A 149 14.60 2.21 -18.16
CA ASP A 149 15.49 1.49 -19.08
C ASP A 149 15.90 0.13 -18.49
N ILE A 150 16.49 -0.72 -19.31
CA ILE A 150 16.99 -2.03 -18.89
C ILE A 150 18.11 -1.81 -17.87
N ASN A 151 18.00 -2.46 -16.71
CA ASN A 151 18.99 -2.45 -15.65
C ASN A 151 18.94 -3.79 -14.91
N LEU A 152 19.74 -4.75 -15.38
CA LEU A 152 19.73 -6.13 -14.86
C LEU A 152 20.05 -6.21 -13.37
N PRO A 153 21.05 -5.47 -12.83
CA PRO A 153 21.29 -5.45 -11.38
C PRO A 153 20.08 -5.01 -10.53
N GLN A 154 19.21 -4.18 -11.09
CA GLN A 154 17.97 -3.74 -10.45
C GLN A 154 16.76 -4.64 -10.78
N GLY A 155 16.96 -5.73 -11.51
CA GLY A 155 15.89 -6.61 -11.94
C GLY A 155 14.99 -6.00 -13.02
N LEU A 156 15.43 -4.96 -13.72
CA LEU A 156 14.70 -4.33 -14.82
C LEU A 156 15.14 -4.98 -16.14
N PHE A 157 14.43 -6.01 -16.57
CA PHE A 157 14.80 -6.82 -17.75
C PHE A 157 14.29 -6.24 -19.06
N PHE A 158 13.33 -5.35 -19.03
CA PHE A 158 12.73 -4.73 -20.20
C PHE A 158 12.58 -3.23 -19.98
N ALA A 159 12.81 -2.45 -21.02
CA ALA A 159 12.44 -1.04 -21.00
C ALA A 159 10.92 -0.90 -20.92
N GLN A 160 10.47 0.07 -20.15
CA GLN A 160 9.06 0.35 -19.96
C GLN A 160 8.80 1.85 -20.10
N ASP A 161 7.97 2.22 -21.03
CA ASP A 161 7.38 3.55 -21.13
C ASP A 161 5.98 3.51 -20.49
N TRP A 162 5.79 4.34 -19.48
CA TRP A 162 4.53 4.41 -18.75
C TRP A 162 3.56 5.42 -19.36
N ALA A 163 3.97 6.12 -20.40
CA ALA A 163 3.18 7.18 -21.06
C ALA A 163 2.61 8.18 -20.02
N SER A 164 1.30 8.36 -20.02
CA SER A 164 0.63 9.28 -19.08
C SER A 164 0.15 8.60 -17.78
N LEU A 165 0.56 7.36 -17.53
CA LEU A 165 0.09 6.61 -16.36
C LEU A 165 0.65 7.23 -15.06
N ARG A 166 -0.23 7.45 -14.08
CA ARG A 166 0.15 8.04 -12.80
C ARG A 166 1.22 7.22 -12.10
N LYS A 167 2.04 7.91 -11.33
CA LYS A 167 3.00 7.29 -10.43
C LYS A 167 2.26 6.66 -9.25
N CYS A 168 2.86 5.59 -8.72
CA CYS A 168 2.44 5.00 -7.45
C CYS A 168 3.57 5.22 -6.45
N LEU A 169 3.28 5.79 -5.29
CA LEU A 169 4.28 6.14 -4.29
C LEU A 169 4.79 4.87 -3.57
N PRO A 170 6.07 4.52 -3.68
CA PRO A 170 6.64 3.44 -2.88
C PRO A 170 6.75 3.86 -1.43
N VAL A 171 6.25 3.01 -0.53
CA VAL A 171 6.34 3.24 0.91
C VAL A 171 7.48 2.40 1.47
N ALA A 172 8.47 3.07 2.05
CA ALA A 172 9.52 2.42 2.80
C ALA A 172 8.92 1.76 4.05
N SER A 173 9.05 0.46 4.17
CA SER A 173 8.38 -0.31 5.22
C SER A 173 9.21 -1.53 5.63
N GLY A 174 9.02 -2.01 6.86
CA GLY A 174 9.66 -3.21 7.34
C GLY A 174 10.58 -3.00 8.55
N GLY A 175 10.04 -2.48 9.65
CA GLY A 175 10.75 -2.34 10.91
C GLY A 175 11.72 -1.16 10.95
N ILE A 176 11.37 -0.08 10.29
CA ILE A 176 12.09 1.20 10.31
C ILE A 176 11.85 1.88 11.66
N HIS A 177 12.87 2.49 12.21
CA HIS A 177 12.81 3.30 13.42
C HIS A 177 13.64 4.59 13.25
N CYS A 178 13.45 5.56 14.13
CA CYS A 178 14.06 6.90 14.02
C CYS A 178 15.59 6.90 13.92
N GLY A 179 16.28 5.88 14.41
CA GLY A 179 17.74 5.75 14.27
C GLY A 179 18.22 5.29 12.87
N GLN A 180 17.31 5.06 11.94
CA GLN A 180 17.61 4.64 10.56
C GLN A 180 17.24 5.69 9.51
N ILE A 181 16.72 6.84 9.94
CA ILE A 181 16.30 7.97 9.10
C ILE A 181 17.29 9.16 9.22
#